data_1f4af00083afbd72efea931b6ef73a21
#
_entry.id   1f4af00083afbd72efea931b6ef73a21
#
_cell.length_a   1.000
_cell.length_b   1.000
_cell.length_c   1.000
_cell.angle_alpha   90.00
_cell.angle_beta   90.00
_cell.angle_gamma   90.00
#
_symmetry.space_group_name_H-M   'P 1'
#
loop_
_entity.id
_entity.type
_entity.pdbx_description
1 polymer ?
#
loop_
_entity_poly.entity_id
_entity_poly.type
_entity_poly.pdbx_seq_one_letter_code
_entity_poly.pdbx_strand_id
1 'polypeptide(L)'
;MCIRDSDDADHVYNTPRGWYMLRYFNPNTFVWDGPDADFTPRSDDLPWCMVPEKKITPEDVKYVLSSHYQGTPYDPYAATAAEKGIYRPIGVNRNDFMALIQLRPDVPEDFRAVEWLAFASNAFNTMVPFYANVDSTPEYLANTTGDVSTDNFYWSSRLLAAMADASYAKSVFHIERYTLSVGAKANNLINSCDDAQRAESDPAARAALRAKANEELAAMAKAETTDALNKVLFELSSGMKNAYSRSDA
;
A
#
# COMPACT_ATOMS: atom_id res chain seq x y z
N MET A 1 13.93 6.05 10.47
CA MET A 1 15.10 6.93 10.61
C MET A 1 14.64 8.32 10.20
N CYS A 2 14.41 9.18 11.18
CA CYS A 2 14.14 10.58 10.93
C CYS A 2 15.49 11.26 10.76
N ILE A 3 15.96 11.40 9.54
CA ILE A 3 17.11 12.26 9.25
C ILE A 3 16.54 13.67 9.20
N ARG A 4 16.73 14.40 10.26
CA ARG A 4 16.46 15.82 10.36
C ARG A 4 17.77 16.60 10.25
N ASP A 5 18.56 16.31 9.26
CA ASP A 5 19.62 17.21 8.84
C ASP A 5 19.01 18.09 7.76
N SER A 6 18.21 19.05 8.24
CA SER A 6 17.42 19.91 7.39
C SER A 6 18.31 21.02 6.84
N ASP A 7 18.65 20.84 5.58
CA ASP A 7 18.86 21.99 4.72
C ASP A 7 17.57 22.28 3.93
N ASP A 8 17.53 23.39 3.20
CA ASP A 8 16.37 23.77 2.39
C ASP A 8 15.92 22.68 1.39
N ALA A 9 16.79 21.73 1.04
CA ALA A 9 16.47 20.62 0.16
C ALA A 9 15.52 19.60 0.83
N ASP A 10 15.59 19.46 2.15
CA ASP A 10 14.70 18.56 2.88
C ASP A 10 13.25 19.05 2.92
N HIS A 11 13.00 20.34 2.76
CA HIS A 11 11.67 20.93 2.66
C HIS A 11 10.87 20.47 1.42
N VAL A 12 11.52 19.81 0.46
CA VAL A 12 10.88 19.23 -0.73
C VAL A 12 10.75 17.71 -0.61
N TYR A 13 11.62 17.08 0.20
CA TYR A 13 11.73 15.62 0.28
C TYR A 13 11.26 15.03 1.61
N ASN A 14 11.93 15.32 2.71
CA ASN A 14 11.74 14.61 3.97
C ASN A 14 10.70 15.27 4.88
N THR A 15 10.77 16.58 5.06
CA THR A 15 9.89 17.35 5.95
C THR A 15 8.40 17.19 5.59
N PRO A 16 7.99 17.33 4.30
CA PRO A 16 6.60 17.13 3.91
C PRO A 16 6.07 15.72 4.22
N ARG A 17 6.92 14.70 4.09
CA ARG A 17 6.56 13.31 4.42
C ARG A 17 6.33 13.13 5.91
N GLY A 18 7.24 13.68 6.74
CA GLY A 18 7.10 13.70 8.19
C GLY A 18 5.83 14.42 8.62
N TRP A 19 5.58 15.61 8.07
CA TRP A 19 4.35 16.38 8.30
C TRP A 19 3.10 15.57 7.98
N TYR A 20 3.03 14.93 6.82
CA TYR A 20 1.86 14.15 6.42
C TYR A 20 1.61 12.94 7.34
N MET A 21 2.67 12.22 7.73
CA MET A 21 2.56 11.09 8.66
C MET A 21 2.04 11.52 10.02
N LEU A 22 2.61 12.59 10.58
CA LEU A 22 2.19 13.14 11.88
C LEU A 22 0.74 13.62 11.84
N ARG A 23 0.37 14.35 10.79
CA ARG A 23 -1.00 14.83 10.53
C ARG A 23 -2.01 13.69 10.44
N TYR A 24 -1.67 12.61 9.74
CA TYR A 24 -2.57 11.45 9.57
C TYR A 24 -2.85 10.74 10.88
N PHE A 25 -1.82 10.52 11.70
CA PHE A 25 -1.98 9.80 12.97
C PHE A 25 -2.44 10.68 14.14
N ASN A 26 -2.40 12.00 13.99
CA ASN A 26 -2.72 12.96 15.03
C ASN A 26 -3.51 14.16 14.49
N PRO A 27 -4.66 13.91 13.84
CA PRO A 27 -5.38 14.97 13.11
C PRO A 27 -5.96 16.06 14.01
N ASN A 28 -6.13 15.83 15.31
CA ASN A 28 -6.76 16.78 16.24
C ASN A 28 -5.78 17.36 17.27
N THR A 29 -4.55 16.83 17.37
CA THR A 29 -3.56 17.26 18.36
C THR A 29 -3.00 18.66 18.05
N PHE A 30 -2.89 18.98 16.76
CA PHE A 30 -2.41 20.27 16.25
C PHE A 30 -3.29 20.75 15.10
N VAL A 31 -3.18 22.05 14.79
CA VAL A 31 -3.73 22.62 13.57
C VAL A 31 -2.75 22.37 12.43
N TRP A 32 -3.15 21.56 11.46
CA TRP A 32 -2.28 21.12 10.36
C TRP A 32 -2.48 21.88 9.05
N ASP A 33 -3.59 22.58 8.92
CA ASP A 33 -4.03 23.23 7.68
C ASP A 33 -4.45 24.68 7.92
N GLY A 34 -4.30 25.51 6.90
CA GLY A 34 -4.75 26.91 6.94
C GLY A 34 -3.68 27.90 7.44
N PRO A 35 -4.06 29.18 7.56
CA PRO A 35 -3.11 30.24 7.92
C PRO A 35 -2.61 30.17 9.37
N ASP A 36 -3.39 29.52 10.24
CA ASP A 36 -3.07 29.38 11.68
C ASP A 36 -2.51 27.99 11.99
N ALA A 37 -1.95 27.27 10.99
CA ALA A 37 -1.38 25.95 11.19
C ALA A 37 -0.16 25.99 12.14
N ASP A 38 -0.16 25.11 13.13
CA ASP A 38 0.97 24.93 14.05
C ASP A 38 2.20 24.40 13.29
N PHE A 39 1.97 23.53 12.31
CA PHE A 39 3.02 22.95 11.47
C PHE A 39 2.60 22.93 10.00
N THR A 40 3.57 23.21 9.14
CA THR A 40 3.45 23.15 7.67
C THR A 40 4.35 22.06 7.11
N PRO A 41 4.21 21.69 5.83
CA PRO A 41 5.14 20.77 5.18
C PRO A 41 6.62 21.21 5.18
N ARG A 42 6.89 22.47 5.54
CA ARG A 42 8.25 23.06 5.58
C ARG A 42 8.73 23.41 6.98
N SER A 43 7.99 23.03 8.02
CA SER A 43 8.36 23.35 9.40
C SER A 43 9.59 22.57 9.84
N ASP A 44 10.60 23.27 10.36
CA ASP A 44 11.84 22.68 10.89
C ASP A 44 11.67 22.07 12.27
N ASP A 45 10.64 22.46 12.98
CA ASP A 45 10.33 22.10 14.36
C ASP A 45 9.27 21.00 14.50
N LEU A 46 9.02 20.22 13.43
CA LEU A 46 8.14 19.05 13.52
C LEU A 46 8.52 18.13 14.68
N PRO A 47 7.55 17.64 15.47
CA PRO A 47 7.84 16.68 16.55
C PRO A 47 8.63 15.46 16.08
N TRP A 48 9.62 15.03 16.85
CA TRP A 48 10.42 13.83 16.57
C TRP A 48 9.60 12.54 16.68
N CYS A 49 8.67 12.52 17.62
CA CYS A 49 7.75 11.41 17.87
C CYS A 49 6.46 11.96 18.48
N MET A 50 5.38 11.24 18.24
CA MET A 50 4.08 11.51 18.85
C MET A 50 3.40 10.19 19.20
N VAL A 51 2.59 10.21 20.24
CA VAL A 51 1.67 9.11 20.51
C VAL A 51 0.48 9.28 19.55
N PRO A 52 0.16 8.29 18.73
CA PRO A 52 -0.96 8.40 17.80
C PRO A 52 -2.29 8.47 18.55
N GLU A 53 -3.25 9.24 18.03
CA GLU A 53 -4.59 9.42 18.64
C GLU A 53 -5.41 8.13 18.65
N LYS A 54 -5.08 7.17 17.80
CA LYS A 54 -5.71 5.84 17.71
C LYS A 54 -4.67 4.74 17.53
N LYS A 55 -5.05 3.49 17.82
CA LYS A 55 -4.20 2.34 17.48
C LYS A 55 -3.99 2.28 15.97
N ILE A 56 -2.74 2.05 15.57
CA ILE A 56 -2.33 1.95 14.17
C ILE A 56 -2.63 0.53 13.68
N THR A 57 -3.31 0.42 12.56
CA THR A 57 -3.59 -0.84 11.86
C THR A 57 -2.64 -1.05 10.68
N PRO A 58 -2.52 -2.28 10.14
CA PRO A 58 -1.79 -2.51 8.89
C PRO A 58 -2.30 -1.65 7.73
N GLU A 59 -3.61 -1.43 7.65
CA GLU A 59 -4.24 -0.57 6.65
C GLU A 59 -3.84 0.90 6.78
N ASP A 60 -3.74 1.41 8.02
CA ASP A 60 -3.23 2.76 8.28
C ASP A 60 -1.77 2.90 7.79
N VAL A 61 -0.93 1.90 8.09
CA VAL A 61 0.47 1.89 7.62
C VAL A 61 0.52 1.87 6.09
N LYS A 62 -0.27 0.99 5.46
CA LYS A 62 -0.37 0.92 3.99
C LYS A 62 -0.80 2.26 3.41
N TYR A 63 -1.85 2.88 3.94
CA TYR A 63 -2.36 4.16 3.48
C TYR A 63 -1.29 5.26 3.52
N VAL A 64 -0.61 5.41 4.66
CA VAL A 64 0.41 6.44 4.85
C VAL A 64 1.62 6.20 3.96
N LEU A 65 2.13 4.96 3.88
CA LEU A 65 3.29 4.63 3.04
C LEU A 65 2.97 4.65 1.53
N SER A 66 1.70 4.68 1.17
CA SER A 66 1.22 4.85 -0.21
C SER A 66 0.92 6.30 -0.57
N SER A 67 1.02 7.21 0.39
CA SER A 67 0.53 8.57 0.22
C SER A 67 1.27 9.33 -0.88
N HIS A 68 0.46 10.00 -1.68
CA HIS A 68 0.84 11.04 -2.63
C HIS A 68 0.26 12.40 -2.22
N TYR A 69 0.04 12.61 -0.90
CA TYR A 69 -0.59 13.79 -0.32
C TYR A 69 -2.07 13.97 -0.68
N GLN A 70 -2.77 12.88 -0.96
CA GLN A 70 -4.20 12.90 -1.27
C GLN A 70 -5.00 13.65 -0.18
N GLY A 71 -5.96 14.44 -0.63
CA GLY A 71 -6.76 15.30 0.25
C GLY A 71 -6.04 16.56 0.73
N THR A 72 -4.90 16.91 0.13
CA THR A 72 -4.17 18.16 0.38
C THR A 72 -3.96 18.94 -0.93
N PRO A 73 -3.61 20.24 -0.88
CA PRO A 73 -3.26 21.00 -2.08
C PRO A 73 -2.01 20.48 -2.83
N TYR A 74 -1.24 19.60 -2.22
CA TYR A 74 0.05 19.11 -2.74
C TYR A 74 -0.06 17.82 -3.55
N ASP A 75 -1.26 17.25 -3.65
CA ASP A 75 -1.52 16.01 -4.40
C ASP A 75 -1.15 16.20 -5.88
N PRO A 76 -0.17 15.44 -6.43
CA PRO A 76 0.22 15.55 -7.83
C PRO A 76 -0.91 15.18 -8.81
N TYR A 77 -1.89 14.39 -8.37
CA TYR A 77 -3.03 13.98 -9.18
C TYR A 77 -4.24 14.94 -9.06
N ALA A 78 -4.16 15.96 -8.21
CA ALA A 78 -5.23 16.95 -8.10
C ALA A 78 -5.43 17.70 -9.44
N ALA A 79 -6.68 17.88 -9.86
CA ALA A 79 -7.00 18.48 -11.15
C ALA A 79 -6.58 19.96 -11.24
N THR A 80 -6.72 20.73 -10.15
CA THR A 80 -6.67 22.20 -10.16
C THR A 80 -5.79 22.85 -9.10
N ALA A 81 -5.12 22.09 -8.22
CA ALA A 81 -4.31 22.67 -7.16
C ALA A 81 -3.05 23.35 -7.71
N ALA A 82 -2.80 24.60 -7.34
CA ALA A 82 -1.64 25.36 -7.79
C ALA A 82 -0.30 24.78 -7.28
N GLU A 83 -0.32 24.13 -6.12
CA GLU A 83 0.85 23.56 -5.44
C GLU A 83 0.99 22.06 -5.65
N LYS A 84 0.24 21.47 -6.59
CA LYS A 84 0.31 20.04 -6.87
C LYS A 84 1.71 19.61 -7.29
N GLY A 85 2.18 18.51 -6.70
CA GLY A 85 3.43 17.87 -7.09
C GLY A 85 4.70 18.63 -6.71
N ILE A 86 4.62 19.68 -5.86
CA ILE A 86 5.80 20.40 -5.40
C ILE A 86 6.63 19.61 -4.38
N TYR A 87 6.02 18.63 -3.72
CA TYR A 87 6.67 17.74 -2.77
C TYR A 87 6.76 16.32 -3.30
N ARG A 88 7.86 15.65 -2.98
CA ARG A 88 8.05 14.25 -3.35
C ARG A 88 7.14 13.36 -2.52
N PRO A 89 6.26 12.53 -3.14
CA PRO A 89 5.37 11.63 -2.42
C PRO A 89 6.08 10.64 -1.50
N ILE A 90 5.37 10.13 -0.50
CA ILE A 90 5.82 8.99 0.30
C ILE A 90 5.78 7.73 -0.57
N GLY A 91 4.63 7.46 -1.21
CA GLY A 91 4.43 6.38 -2.17
C GLY A 91 5.04 6.68 -3.54
N VAL A 92 6.36 6.96 -3.57
CA VAL A 92 7.06 7.26 -4.82
C VAL A 92 7.17 6.02 -5.70
N ASN A 93 7.15 6.20 -7.03
CA ASN A 93 7.20 5.13 -8.02
C ASN A 93 8.40 4.17 -7.94
N ARG A 94 9.46 4.57 -7.23
CA ARG A 94 10.67 3.76 -7.02
C ARG A 94 10.63 2.87 -5.77
N ASN A 95 9.54 2.91 -5.01
CA ASN A 95 9.31 1.95 -3.94
C ASN A 95 8.88 0.63 -4.60
N ASP A 96 9.78 -0.31 -4.71
CA ASP A 96 9.53 -1.58 -5.38
C ASP A 96 9.04 -2.67 -4.41
N PHE A 97 9.13 -2.42 -3.12
CA PHE A 97 8.79 -3.38 -2.07
C PHE A 97 8.34 -2.67 -0.79
N MET A 98 7.29 -3.20 -0.17
CA MET A 98 6.88 -2.84 1.19
C MET A 98 6.63 -4.11 1.99
N ALA A 99 7.22 -4.18 3.18
CA ALA A 99 6.94 -5.23 4.14
C ALA A 99 6.54 -4.61 5.48
N LEU A 100 5.55 -5.20 6.13
CA LEU A 100 5.15 -4.89 7.50
C LEU A 100 5.06 -6.19 8.30
N ILE A 101 5.86 -6.29 9.36
CA ILE A 101 5.78 -7.43 10.28
C ILE A 101 4.83 -7.09 11.41
N GLN A 102 3.80 -7.91 11.56
CA GLN A 102 2.80 -7.80 12.61
C GLN A 102 2.97 -8.94 13.62
N LEU A 103 3.24 -8.58 14.86
CA LEU A 103 3.20 -9.51 15.99
C LEU A 103 1.89 -9.32 16.76
N ARG A 104 1.10 -10.38 16.85
CA ARG A 104 -0.24 -10.37 17.47
C ARG A 104 -0.18 -10.99 18.86
N PRO A 105 -0.07 -10.19 19.95
CA PRO A 105 0.23 -10.69 21.30
C PRO A 105 -0.85 -11.64 21.84
N ASP A 106 -2.10 -11.48 21.38
CA ASP A 106 -3.25 -12.30 21.83
C ASP A 106 -3.40 -13.62 21.04
N VAL A 107 -2.47 -13.89 20.11
CA VAL A 107 -2.43 -15.11 19.30
C VAL A 107 -1.32 -16.03 19.77
N PRO A 108 -1.51 -17.36 19.82
CA PRO A 108 -0.46 -18.33 20.16
C PRO A 108 0.85 -18.11 19.39
N GLU A 109 1.97 -18.40 20.04
CA GLU A 109 3.31 -18.07 19.56
C GLU A 109 3.62 -18.63 18.16
N ASP A 110 3.17 -19.84 17.87
CA ASP A 110 3.46 -20.56 16.63
C ASP A 110 2.80 -19.96 15.39
N PHE A 111 1.76 -19.10 15.54
CA PHE A 111 1.13 -18.42 14.42
C PHE A 111 0.82 -16.93 14.63
N ARG A 112 1.45 -16.29 15.64
CA ARG A 112 1.25 -14.85 15.93
C ARG A 112 1.89 -13.91 14.92
N ALA A 113 2.94 -14.35 14.22
CA ALA A 113 3.68 -13.53 13.29
C ALA A 113 3.07 -13.59 11.89
N VAL A 114 2.69 -12.44 11.37
CA VAL A 114 2.19 -12.25 10.00
C VAL A 114 3.03 -11.19 9.32
N GLU A 115 3.49 -11.47 8.11
CA GLU A 115 4.17 -10.53 7.26
C GLU A 115 3.21 -10.03 6.17
N TRP A 116 3.06 -8.72 6.07
CA TRP A 116 2.26 -8.06 5.05
C TRP A 116 3.16 -7.57 3.93
N LEU A 117 2.94 -8.06 2.73
CA LEU A 117 3.79 -7.80 1.57
C LEU A 117 3.05 -7.02 0.49
N ALA A 118 3.72 -6.04 -0.11
CA ALA A 118 3.29 -5.36 -1.31
C ALA A 118 4.48 -5.12 -2.24
N PHE A 119 4.26 -5.26 -3.54
CA PHE A 119 5.29 -5.06 -4.56
C PHE A 119 4.95 -3.89 -5.47
N ALA A 120 5.98 -3.32 -6.10
CA ALA A 120 5.92 -2.16 -7.00
C ALA A 120 5.46 -0.86 -6.31
N SER A 121 4.92 0.09 -7.08
CA SER A 121 4.54 1.41 -6.57
C SER A 121 3.43 1.33 -5.53
N ASN A 122 3.73 1.79 -4.32
CA ASN A 122 2.82 1.72 -3.18
C ASN A 122 1.51 2.49 -3.39
N ALA A 123 1.48 3.51 -4.24
CA ALA A 123 0.25 4.24 -4.54
C ALA A 123 -0.81 3.38 -5.26
N PHE A 124 -0.39 2.31 -5.95
CA PHE A 124 -1.26 1.50 -6.81
C PHE A 124 -1.29 0.01 -6.48
N ASN A 125 -0.53 -0.43 -5.48
CA ASN A 125 -0.48 -1.83 -5.06
C ASN A 125 -1.37 -2.08 -3.84
N THR A 126 -1.44 -3.33 -3.40
CA THR A 126 -2.11 -3.74 -2.17
C THR A 126 -1.17 -4.56 -1.29
N MET A 127 -1.39 -4.56 0.03
CA MET A 127 -0.70 -5.46 0.96
C MET A 127 -1.49 -6.74 1.16
N VAL A 128 -0.79 -7.86 1.14
CA VAL A 128 -1.33 -9.20 1.41
C VAL A 128 -0.59 -9.80 2.61
N PRO A 129 -1.31 -10.29 3.64
CA PRO A 129 -0.68 -10.92 4.80
C PRO A 129 -0.30 -12.36 4.48
N PHE A 130 0.80 -12.83 5.06
CA PHE A 130 1.24 -14.23 5.04
C PHE A 130 1.74 -14.64 6.41
N TYR A 131 1.45 -15.87 6.85
CA TYR A 131 2.06 -16.40 8.05
C TYR A 131 3.58 -16.53 7.84
N ALA A 132 4.36 -16.00 8.77
CA ALA A 132 5.83 -16.01 8.67
C ALA A 132 6.46 -17.36 9.09
N ASN A 133 5.78 -18.14 9.96
CA ASN A 133 6.27 -19.43 10.45
C ASN A 133 5.81 -20.58 9.52
N VAL A 134 6.41 -20.63 8.33
CA VAL A 134 6.18 -21.64 7.29
C VAL A 134 7.49 -22.04 6.64
N ASP A 135 7.56 -23.24 6.02
CA ASP A 135 8.75 -23.77 5.39
C ASP A 135 8.88 -23.41 3.90
N SER A 136 7.84 -22.84 3.29
CA SER A 136 7.81 -22.51 1.87
C SER A 136 7.09 -21.20 1.61
N THR A 137 7.52 -20.53 0.54
CA THR A 137 6.87 -19.34 -0.01
C THR A 137 6.01 -19.74 -1.21
N PRO A 138 4.75 -19.27 -1.33
CA PRO A 138 3.93 -19.52 -2.51
C PRO A 138 4.62 -19.08 -3.81
N GLU A 139 4.46 -19.88 -4.86
CA GLU A 139 5.15 -19.65 -6.14
C GLU A 139 4.85 -18.26 -6.73
N TYR A 140 3.63 -17.78 -6.59
CA TYR A 140 3.23 -16.45 -7.07
C TYR A 140 4.08 -15.30 -6.51
N LEU A 141 4.69 -15.49 -5.32
CA LEU A 141 5.60 -14.54 -4.70
C LEU A 141 7.07 -14.86 -5.02
N ALA A 142 7.41 -16.15 -5.15
CA ALA A 142 8.79 -16.63 -5.23
C ALA A 142 9.36 -16.68 -6.66
N ASN A 143 8.52 -16.68 -7.70
CA ASN A 143 8.91 -16.93 -9.08
C ASN A 143 9.28 -15.68 -9.90
N THR A 144 9.61 -14.57 -9.25
CA THR A 144 10.01 -13.34 -9.95
C THR A 144 11.35 -13.53 -10.69
N THR A 145 11.33 -13.23 -11.98
CA THR A 145 12.50 -13.23 -12.86
C THR A 145 12.69 -11.88 -13.53
N GLY A 146 13.70 -11.72 -14.38
CA GLY A 146 13.89 -10.53 -15.21
C GLY A 146 12.86 -10.38 -16.33
N ASP A 147 12.11 -11.44 -16.66
CA ASP A 147 11.09 -11.44 -17.71
C ASP A 147 9.72 -11.04 -17.15
N VAL A 148 9.03 -10.16 -17.85
CA VAL A 148 7.70 -9.69 -17.47
C VAL A 148 6.67 -10.79 -17.61
N SER A 149 5.93 -11.07 -16.54
CA SER A 149 4.84 -12.05 -16.52
C SER A 149 3.76 -11.65 -15.54
N THR A 150 2.51 -11.93 -15.85
CA THR A 150 1.38 -11.79 -14.91
C THR A 150 1.24 -12.99 -13.97
N ASP A 151 2.11 -13.98 -14.08
CA ASP A 151 2.13 -15.17 -13.22
C ASP A 151 2.90 -14.97 -11.91
N ASN A 152 3.43 -13.77 -11.67
CA ASN A 152 4.03 -13.39 -10.39
C ASN A 152 3.50 -12.06 -9.88
N PHE A 153 3.58 -11.87 -8.56
CA PHE A 153 2.98 -10.72 -7.90
C PHE A 153 3.73 -9.42 -8.19
N TYR A 154 5.06 -9.49 -8.34
CA TYR A 154 5.89 -8.31 -8.63
C TYR A 154 5.51 -7.66 -9.98
N TRP A 155 5.57 -8.42 -11.07
CA TRP A 155 5.31 -7.87 -12.40
C TRP A 155 3.84 -7.52 -12.61
N SER A 156 2.90 -8.30 -12.05
CA SER A 156 1.48 -7.95 -12.07
C SER A 156 1.24 -6.59 -11.41
N SER A 157 1.84 -6.36 -10.24
CA SER A 157 1.73 -5.08 -9.52
C SER A 157 2.43 -3.93 -10.27
N ARG A 158 3.58 -4.18 -10.91
CA ARG A 158 4.26 -3.16 -11.73
C ARG A 158 3.46 -2.76 -12.97
N LEU A 159 2.88 -3.73 -13.67
CA LEU A 159 2.01 -3.48 -14.82
C LEU A 159 0.78 -2.67 -14.40
N LEU A 160 0.13 -3.08 -13.31
CA LEU A 160 -1.03 -2.37 -12.78
C LEU A 160 -0.68 -0.92 -12.42
N ALA A 161 0.43 -0.71 -11.73
CA ALA A 161 0.88 0.62 -11.33
C ALA A 161 1.17 1.53 -12.54
N ALA A 162 1.89 1.02 -13.54
CA ALA A 162 2.23 1.79 -14.73
C ALA A 162 0.99 2.21 -15.53
N MET A 163 0.01 1.32 -15.65
CA MET A 163 -1.25 1.61 -16.34
C MET A 163 -2.13 2.57 -15.53
N ALA A 164 -2.22 2.38 -14.21
CA ALA A 164 -3.03 3.24 -13.34
C ALA A 164 -2.48 4.67 -13.27
N ASP A 165 -1.17 4.83 -13.18
CA ASP A 165 -0.51 6.14 -13.21
C ASP A 165 -0.80 6.90 -14.52
N ALA A 166 -0.69 6.21 -15.65
CA ALA A 166 -0.97 6.79 -16.97
C ALA A 166 -2.43 7.24 -17.17
N SER A 167 -3.36 6.71 -16.39
CA SER A 167 -4.80 7.01 -16.46
C SER A 167 -5.44 7.24 -15.10
N TYR A 168 -4.74 7.90 -14.18
CA TYR A 168 -5.10 8.01 -12.76
C TYR A 168 -6.57 8.34 -12.52
N ALA A 169 -7.09 9.42 -13.14
CA ALA A 169 -8.46 9.89 -12.92
C ALA A 169 -9.54 8.83 -13.23
N LYS A 170 -9.27 7.89 -14.15
CA LYS A 170 -10.17 6.80 -14.50
C LYS A 170 -9.89 5.53 -13.70
N SER A 171 -8.64 5.34 -13.31
CA SER A 171 -8.15 4.10 -12.68
C SER A 171 -8.25 4.09 -11.17
N VAL A 172 -8.21 5.26 -10.50
CA VAL A 172 -8.13 5.36 -9.03
C VAL A 172 -9.26 4.58 -8.33
N PHE A 173 -10.48 4.66 -8.82
CA PHE A 173 -11.61 3.93 -8.26
C PHE A 173 -11.41 2.40 -8.30
N HIS A 174 -10.80 1.88 -9.37
CA HIS A 174 -10.50 0.45 -9.49
C HIS A 174 -9.38 0.03 -8.51
N ILE A 175 -8.38 0.90 -8.32
CA ILE A 175 -7.28 0.68 -7.35
C ILE A 175 -7.81 0.68 -5.91
N GLU A 176 -8.67 1.63 -5.56
CA GLU A 176 -9.30 1.67 -4.23
C GLU A 176 -10.13 0.41 -3.96
N ARG A 177 -10.96 0.00 -4.92
CA ARG A 177 -11.75 -1.24 -4.80
C ARG A 177 -10.88 -2.48 -4.70
N TYR A 178 -9.79 -2.55 -5.47
CA TYR A 178 -8.81 -3.62 -5.40
C TYR A 178 -8.21 -3.73 -3.99
N THR A 179 -7.73 -2.61 -3.44
CA THR A 179 -7.15 -2.57 -2.10
C THR A 179 -8.15 -3.00 -1.02
N LEU A 180 -9.40 -2.49 -1.09
CA LEU A 180 -10.46 -2.86 -0.14
C LEU A 180 -10.86 -4.33 -0.26
N SER A 181 -11.00 -4.85 -1.48
CA SER A 181 -11.37 -6.25 -1.73
C SER A 181 -10.30 -7.21 -1.18
N VAL A 182 -9.04 -6.94 -1.50
CA VAL A 182 -7.92 -7.75 -1.00
C VAL A 182 -7.85 -7.70 0.54
N GLY A 183 -7.94 -6.51 1.14
CA GLY A 183 -7.93 -6.37 2.60
C GLY A 183 -9.04 -7.18 3.27
N ALA A 184 -10.28 -7.07 2.79
CA ALA A 184 -11.41 -7.81 3.35
C ALA A 184 -11.26 -9.33 3.21
N LYS A 185 -10.87 -9.82 2.02
CA LYS A 185 -10.68 -11.26 1.76
C LYS A 185 -9.51 -11.84 2.54
N ALA A 186 -8.39 -11.10 2.60
CA ALA A 186 -7.20 -11.51 3.34
C ALA A 186 -7.47 -11.62 4.84
N ASN A 187 -8.14 -10.63 5.45
CA ASN A 187 -8.51 -10.68 6.85
C ASN A 187 -9.44 -11.89 7.15
N ASN A 188 -10.39 -12.18 6.27
CA ASN A 188 -11.25 -13.35 6.43
C ASN A 188 -10.45 -14.68 6.38
N LEU A 189 -9.50 -14.81 5.45
CA LEU A 189 -8.63 -16.00 5.36
C LEU A 189 -7.76 -16.16 6.62
N ILE A 190 -7.12 -15.09 7.09
CA ILE A 190 -6.32 -15.11 8.32
C ILE A 190 -7.18 -15.49 9.53
N ASN A 191 -8.34 -14.86 9.71
CA ASN A 191 -9.23 -15.17 10.84
C ASN A 191 -9.72 -16.62 10.81
N SER A 192 -10.13 -17.12 9.64
CA SER A 192 -10.58 -18.51 9.48
C SER A 192 -9.45 -19.50 9.77
N CYS A 193 -8.23 -19.22 9.33
CA CYS A 193 -7.07 -20.06 9.60
C CYS A 193 -6.68 -20.00 11.10
N ASP A 194 -6.72 -18.82 11.72
CA ASP A 194 -6.47 -18.67 13.16
C ASP A 194 -7.44 -19.50 13.99
N ASP A 195 -8.73 -19.49 13.64
CA ASP A 195 -9.75 -20.28 14.34
C ASP A 195 -9.52 -21.80 14.14
N ALA A 196 -9.16 -22.21 12.92
CA ALA A 196 -8.81 -23.62 12.66
C ALA A 196 -7.57 -24.06 13.45
N GLN A 197 -6.55 -23.21 13.54
CA GLN A 197 -5.34 -23.49 14.30
C GLN A 197 -5.57 -23.55 15.81
N ARG A 198 -6.49 -22.72 16.35
CA ARG A 198 -6.87 -22.79 17.77
C ARG A 198 -7.60 -24.08 18.11
N ALA A 199 -8.36 -24.65 17.16
CA ALA A 199 -9.07 -25.91 17.34
C ALA A 199 -8.19 -27.14 17.14
N GLU A 200 -7.01 -27.01 16.51
CA GLU A 200 -6.09 -28.11 16.22
C GLU A 200 -5.04 -28.26 17.31
N SER A 201 -4.85 -29.46 17.83
CA SER A 201 -3.88 -29.78 18.88
C SER A 201 -2.52 -30.23 18.34
N ASP A 202 -2.48 -30.81 17.13
CA ASP A 202 -1.24 -31.28 16.52
C ASP A 202 -0.44 -30.13 15.89
N PRO A 203 0.81 -29.88 16.33
CA PRO A 203 1.65 -28.83 15.77
C PRO A 203 1.94 -29.00 14.26
N ALA A 204 2.07 -30.23 13.77
CA ALA A 204 2.30 -30.50 12.36
C ALA A 204 1.07 -30.17 11.52
N ALA A 205 -0.12 -30.51 12.01
CA ALA A 205 -1.37 -30.14 11.37
C ALA A 205 -1.57 -28.62 11.35
N ARG A 206 -1.23 -27.89 12.43
CA ARG A 206 -1.24 -26.42 12.45
C ARG A 206 -0.28 -25.81 11.43
N ALA A 207 0.94 -26.36 11.28
CA ALA A 207 1.88 -25.92 10.27
C ALA A 207 1.33 -26.11 8.85
N ALA A 208 0.66 -27.24 8.58
CA ALA A 208 0.00 -27.49 7.30
C ALA A 208 -1.15 -26.51 7.03
N LEU A 209 -1.94 -26.13 8.05
CA LEU A 209 -2.98 -25.12 7.92
C LEU A 209 -2.41 -23.75 7.51
N ARG A 210 -1.28 -23.31 8.11
CA ARG A 210 -0.60 -22.05 7.73
C ARG A 210 -0.08 -22.07 6.30
N ALA A 211 0.58 -23.16 5.92
CA ALA A 211 1.09 -23.30 4.56
C ALA A 211 -0.05 -23.26 3.53
N LYS A 212 -1.16 -23.96 3.80
CA LYS A 212 -2.36 -23.92 2.96
C LYS A 212 -2.97 -22.52 2.90
N ALA A 213 -3.07 -21.81 4.03
CA ALA A 213 -3.58 -20.45 4.07
C ALA A 213 -2.72 -19.49 3.25
N ASN A 214 -1.39 -19.62 3.28
CA ASN A 214 -0.51 -18.81 2.44
C ASN A 214 -0.73 -19.06 0.94
N GLU A 215 -0.96 -20.30 0.53
CA GLU A 215 -1.31 -20.61 -0.87
C GLU A 215 -2.68 -20.00 -1.27
N GLU A 216 -3.68 -20.07 -0.39
CA GLU A 216 -4.99 -19.46 -0.63
C GLU A 216 -4.91 -17.93 -0.70
N LEU A 217 -4.10 -17.31 0.15
CA LEU A 217 -3.82 -15.86 0.12
C LEU A 217 -3.11 -15.45 -1.18
N ALA A 218 -2.14 -16.22 -1.63
CA ALA A 218 -1.44 -15.97 -2.91
C ALA A 218 -2.38 -16.14 -4.11
N ALA A 219 -3.23 -17.17 -4.11
CA ALA A 219 -4.23 -17.38 -5.15
C ALA A 219 -5.27 -16.26 -5.18
N MET A 220 -5.74 -15.82 -4.03
CA MET A 220 -6.65 -14.67 -3.88
C MET A 220 -5.98 -13.39 -4.41
N ALA A 221 -4.74 -13.12 -4.02
CA ALA A 221 -3.99 -11.96 -4.49
C ALA A 221 -3.84 -11.97 -6.02
N LYS A 222 -3.53 -13.13 -6.63
CA LYS A 222 -3.44 -13.29 -8.09
C LYS A 222 -4.77 -12.98 -8.77
N ALA A 223 -5.87 -13.51 -8.25
CA ALA A 223 -7.21 -13.30 -8.81
C ALA A 223 -7.62 -11.82 -8.76
N GLU A 224 -7.45 -11.17 -7.61
CA GLU A 224 -7.80 -9.76 -7.43
C GLU A 224 -6.91 -8.82 -8.25
N THR A 225 -5.61 -9.11 -8.33
CA THR A 225 -4.68 -8.32 -9.16
C THR A 225 -5.03 -8.47 -10.64
N THR A 226 -5.38 -9.67 -11.10
CA THR A 226 -5.82 -9.91 -12.48
C THR A 226 -7.11 -9.15 -12.80
N ASP A 227 -8.08 -9.13 -11.88
CA ASP A 227 -9.33 -8.38 -12.05
C ASP A 227 -9.06 -6.87 -12.13
N ALA A 228 -8.18 -6.34 -11.26
CA ALA A 228 -7.76 -4.94 -11.31
C ALA A 228 -7.04 -4.59 -12.62
N LEU A 229 -6.11 -5.45 -13.08
CA LEU A 229 -5.41 -5.29 -14.36
C LEU A 229 -6.40 -5.20 -15.53
N ASN A 230 -7.40 -6.09 -15.59
CA ASN A 230 -8.41 -6.09 -16.63
C ASN A 230 -9.20 -4.78 -16.67
N LYS A 231 -9.62 -4.28 -15.51
CA LYS A 231 -10.40 -3.03 -15.40
C LYS A 231 -9.58 -1.81 -15.78
N VAL A 232 -8.35 -1.71 -15.25
CA VAL A 232 -7.46 -0.57 -15.54
C VAL A 232 -7.02 -0.57 -17.00
N LEU A 233 -6.72 -1.74 -17.58
CA LEU A 233 -6.41 -1.86 -19.01
C LEU A 233 -7.60 -1.45 -19.89
N PHE A 234 -8.82 -1.80 -19.52
CA PHE A 234 -10.03 -1.37 -20.22
C PHE A 234 -10.13 0.15 -20.26
N GLU A 235 -9.97 0.82 -19.11
CA GLU A 235 -10.01 2.29 -19.01
C GLU A 235 -8.92 2.96 -19.85
N LEU A 236 -7.70 2.42 -19.80
CA LEU A 236 -6.56 2.95 -20.53
C LEU A 236 -6.73 2.76 -22.05
N SER A 237 -7.10 1.55 -22.47
CA SER A 237 -7.26 1.21 -23.88
C SER A 237 -8.41 1.96 -24.54
N SER A 238 -9.51 2.15 -23.82
CA SER A 238 -10.66 2.94 -24.28
C SER A 238 -10.32 4.44 -24.48
N GLY A 239 -9.25 4.92 -23.84
CA GLY A 239 -8.75 6.29 -23.98
C GLY A 239 -7.69 6.47 -25.07
N MET A 240 -7.27 5.41 -25.76
CA MET A 240 -6.22 5.47 -26.80
C MET A 240 -6.68 6.29 -28.01
N LYS A 241 -5.81 7.21 -28.45
CA LYS A 241 -6.08 8.09 -29.61
C LYS A 241 -5.07 7.91 -30.75
N ASN A 242 -4.03 7.08 -30.58
CA ASN A 242 -2.95 6.89 -31.54
C ASN A 242 -2.39 8.22 -32.10
N ALA A 243 -2.28 9.24 -31.24
CA ALA A 243 -1.92 10.62 -31.59
C ALA A 243 -2.87 11.31 -32.60
N TYR A 244 -4.07 10.76 -32.85
CA TYR A 244 -5.06 11.38 -33.71
C TYR A 244 -5.62 12.65 -33.05
N SER A 245 -5.71 13.75 -33.82
CA SER A 245 -6.07 15.08 -33.32
C SER A 245 -7.57 15.30 -33.09
N ARG A 246 -8.43 14.40 -33.60
CA ARG A 246 -9.88 14.46 -33.42
C ARG A 246 -10.37 13.23 -32.67
N SER A 247 -11.41 13.38 -31.88
CA SER A 247 -12.09 12.27 -31.22
C SER A 247 -13.04 11.59 -32.20
N ASP A 248 -13.14 10.28 -32.14
CA ASP A 248 -14.17 9.48 -32.83
C ASP A 248 -15.48 9.40 -32.06
N ALA A 249 -15.58 10.11 -30.92
CA ALA A 249 -16.76 10.15 -30.04
C ALA A 249 -17.67 11.33 -30.36
#